data_dbaee96b8a70567a366df833527f313e
#
_entry.id   dbaee96b8a70567a366df833527f313e
#
_cell.length_a   1.000
_cell.length_b   1.000
_cell.length_c   1.000
_cell.angle_alpha   90.00
_cell.angle_beta   90.00
_cell.angle_gamma   90.00
#
_symmetry.space_group_name_H-M   'P 1'
#
loop_
_entity.id
_entity.type
_entity.pdbx_description
1 polymer ?
#
loop_
_entity_poly.entity_id
_entity_poly.type
_entity_poly.pdbx_seq_one_letter_code
_entity_poly.pdbx_strand_id
1 'polypeptide(L)'
;MIARTSDEQVLTVASSELEQGLVELGLALTSGQQERLLQYLVLMEKWNQVYNLTAIRDLGKMVSAHLLDSLAVIPHLPAGTVLDVGSGAGLPGIPLALAKPEIEVTLLDSNHKKAAFLRQATADLGLRNASVVCERVESWQAASPFDVIISRAFADLGEFVSLTDRLLAPGGIFAAMKGLHPFEELERLPSGFRVKEVKPLKVPGLDAQRHLVLVERA
;
A
#
# COMPACT_ATOMS: atom_id res chain seq x y z
N MET A 1 -28.55 -5.57 -21.59
CA MET A 1 -29.01 -4.39 -20.82
C MET A 1 -29.04 -4.66 -19.31
N ILE A 2 -29.13 -5.89 -18.83
CA ILE A 2 -29.16 -6.25 -17.40
C ILE A 2 -27.78 -6.19 -16.72
N ALA A 3 -26.68 -6.45 -17.45
CA ALA A 3 -25.32 -6.45 -16.87
C ALA A 3 -24.81 -5.05 -16.47
N ARG A 4 -25.17 -4.01 -17.21
CA ARG A 4 -24.75 -2.61 -16.89
C ARG A 4 -25.35 -2.09 -15.59
N THR A 5 -26.58 -2.49 -15.23
CA THR A 5 -27.24 -2.05 -14.00
C THR A 5 -26.65 -2.67 -12.74
N SER A 6 -26.10 -3.89 -12.80
CA SER A 6 -25.43 -4.53 -11.65
C SER A 6 -24.08 -3.89 -11.35
N ASP A 7 -23.29 -3.58 -12.37
CA ASP A 7 -21.94 -2.99 -12.20
C ASP A 7 -22.04 -1.54 -11.68
N GLU A 8 -23.02 -0.77 -12.17
CA GLU A 8 -23.30 0.59 -11.67
C GLU A 8 -23.74 0.58 -10.19
N GLN A 9 -24.55 -0.40 -9.78
CA GLN A 9 -24.95 -0.56 -8.40
C GLN A 9 -23.78 -0.93 -7.49
N VAL A 10 -22.93 -1.84 -7.92
CA VAL A 10 -21.72 -2.24 -7.16
C VAL A 10 -20.77 -1.06 -6.97
N LEU A 11 -20.53 -0.27 -8.01
CA LEU A 11 -19.70 0.92 -7.92
C LEU A 11 -20.31 2.00 -7.02
N THR A 12 -21.63 2.16 -7.01
CA THR A 12 -22.33 3.10 -6.12
C THR A 12 -22.14 2.70 -4.66
N VAL A 13 -22.28 1.41 -4.34
CA VAL A 13 -22.06 0.89 -2.99
C VAL A 13 -20.60 1.08 -2.59
N ALA A 14 -19.64 0.70 -3.45
CA ALA A 14 -18.22 0.87 -3.21
C ALA A 14 -17.83 2.34 -2.97
N SER A 15 -18.45 3.28 -3.69
CA SER A 15 -18.26 4.72 -3.50
C SER A 15 -18.73 5.18 -2.12
N SER A 16 -19.92 4.74 -1.71
CA SER A 16 -20.47 5.06 -0.38
C SER A 16 -19.62 4.47 0.75
N GLU A 17 -19.17 3.22 0.60
CA GLU A 17 -18.27 2.57 1.58
C GLU A 17 -16.92 3.29 1.69
N LEU A 18 -16.34 3.71 0.56
CA LEU A 18 -15.10 4.47 0.54
C LEU A 18 -15.27 5.81 1.26
N GLU A 19 -16.31 6.57 0.93
CA GLU A 19 -16.59 7.87 1.55
C GLU A 19 -16.76 7.74 3.07
N GLN A 20 -17.58 6.80 3.52
CA GLN A 20 -17.78 6.54 4.94
C GLN A 20 -16.49 6.13 5.62
N GLY A 21 -15.72 5.22 5.02
CA GLY A 21 -14.45 4.77 5.58
C GLY A 21 -13.40 5.88 5.66
N LEU A 22 -13.36 6.80 4.70
CA LEU A 22 -12.49 7.99 4.75
C LEU A 22 -12.85 8.91 5.92
N VAL A 23 -14.14 9.13 6.17
CA VAL A 23 -14.60 9.90 7.33
C VAL A 23 -14.17 9.23 8.65
N GLU A 24 -14.33 7.91 8.77
CA GLU A 24 -13.91 7.15 9.95
C GLU A 24 -12.39 7.18 10.16
N LEU A 25 -11.60 7.20 9.09
CA LEU A 25 -10.14 7.35 9.13
C LEU A 25 -9.69 8.80 9.37
N GLY A 26 -10.60 9.78 9.32
CA GLY A 26 -10.27 11.20 9.43
C GLY A 26 -9.49 11.73 8.22
N LEU A 27 -9.66 11.13 7.05
CA LEU A 27 -8.97 11.50 5.81
C LEU A 27 -9.90 12.33 4.90
N ALA A 28 -9.46 13.52 4.55
CA ALA A 28 -10.16 14.39 3.61
C ALA A 28 -9.56 14.23 2.20
N LEU A 29 -10.20 13.44 1.34
CA LEU A 29 -9.85 13.30 -0.07
C LEU A 29 -10.87 14.02 -0.95
N THR A 30 -10.38 14.66 -2.01
CA THR A 30 -11.25 15.24 -3.04
C THR A 30 -12.06 14.19 -3.76
N SER A 31 -13.19 14.56 -4.35
CA SER A 31 -14.01 13.66 -5.18
C SER A 31 -13.19 13.02 -6.32
N GLY A 32 -12.30 13.78 -6.95
CA GLY A 32 -11.42 13.25 -8.00
C GLY A 32 -10.39 12.24 -7.50
N GLN A 33 -9.92 12.34 -6.25
CA GLN A 33 -9.06 11.30 -5.65
C GLN A 33 -9.86 10.04 -5.33
N GLN A 34 -11.06 10.18 -4.78
CA GLN A 34 -11.95 9.06 -4.50
C GLN A 34 -12.34 8.32 -5.78
N GLU A 35 -12.68 9.04 -6.84
CA GLU A 35 -12.99 8.46 -8.15
C GLU A 35 -11.81 7.65 -8.71
N ARG A 36 -10.59 8.18 -8.65
CA ARG A 36 -9.38 7.46 -9.09
C ARG A 36 -9.08 6.23 -8.24
N LEU A 37 -9.35 6.24 -6.94
CA LEU A 37 -9.26 5.06 -6.09
C LEU A 37 -10.23 3.95 -6.52
N LEU A 38 -11.47 4.31 -6.88
CA LEU A 38 -12.44 3.35 -7.40
C LEU A 38 -12.05 2.84 -8.80
N GLN A 39 -11.56 3.71 -9.68
CA GLN A 39 -11.02 3.32 -10.99
C GLN A 39 -9.85 2.33 -10.84
N TYR A 40 -8.99 2.54 -9.85
CA TYR A 40 -7.91 1.60 -9.54
C TYR A 40 -8.44 0.23 -9.13
N LEU A 41 -9.51 0.14 -8.31
CA LEU A 41 -10.11 -1.17 -7.97
C LEU A 41 -10.68 -1.88 -9.19
N VAL A 42 -11.38 -1.16 -10.06
CA VAL A 42 -11.92 -1.73 -11.31
C VAL A 42 -10.80 -2.25 -12.20
N LEU A 43 -9.71 -1.50 -12.31
CA LEU A 43 -8.54 -1.93 -13.07
C LEU A 43 -7.90 -3.18 -12.45
N MET A 44 -7.75 -3.20 -11.13
CA MET A 44 -7.21 -4.35 -10.40
C MET A 44 -8.08 -5.59 -10.58
N GLU A 45 -9.40 -5.47 -10.47
CA GLU A 45 -10.36 -6.57 -10.69
C GLU A 45 -10.19 -7.17 -12.08
N LYS A 46 -10.17 -6.32 -13.12
CA LYS A 46 -9.98 -6.74 -14.51
C LYS A 46 -8.67 -7.53 -14.71
N TRP A 47 -7.57 -7.03 -14.18
CA TRP A 47 -6.29 -7.70 -14.29
C TRP A 47 -6.22 -8.97 -13.43
N ASN A 48 -6.91 -8.99 -12.29
CA ASN A 48 -6.96 -10.13 -11.38
C ASN A 48 -7.60 -11.38 -12.00
N GLN A 49 -8.46 -11.20 -13.01
CA GLN A 49 -9.04 -12.31 -13.78
C GLN A 49 -7.99 -13.14 -14.53
N VAL A 50 -6.84 -12.50 -14.88
CA VAL A 50 -5.78 -13.14 -15.68
C VAL A 50 -4.52 -13.41 -14.87
N TYR A 51 -4.14 -12.50 -13.95
CA TYR A 51 -2.81 -12.51 -13.33
C TYR A 51 -2.77 -12.83 -11.84
N ASN A 52 -3.93 -13.08 -11.20
CA ASN A 52 -4.02 -13.38 -9.76
C ASN A 52 -3.25 -12.36 -8.88
N LEU A 53 -3.57 -11.08 -9.05
CA LEU A 53 -2.95 -9.99 -8.30
C LEU A 53 -3.31 -10.01 -6.82
N THR A 54 -4.54 -10.44 -6.50
CA THR A 54 -5.08 -10.55 -5.15
C THR A 54 -6.01 -11.77 -5.02
N ALA A 55 -6.10 -12.31 -3.82
CA ALA A 55 -7.05 -13.37 -3.49
C ALA A 55 -8.52 -12.87 -3.38
N ILE A 56 -8.70 -11.56 -3.16
CA ILE A 56 -10.04 -10.94 -3.03
C ILE A 56 -10.57 -10.63 -4.42
N ARG A 57 -11.78 -11.11 -4.70
CA ARG A 57 -12.44 -10.95 -6.01
C ARG A 57 -13.71 -10.11 -5.95
N ASP A 58 -14.22 -9.86 -4.77
CA ASP A 58 -15.41 -9.06 -4.50
C ASP A 58 -15.01 -7.59 -4.39
N LEU A 59 -15.54 -6.72 -5.26
CA LEU A 59 -15.19 -5.31 -5.32
C LEU A 59 -15.51 -4.57 -4.01
N GLY A 60 -16.63 -4.89 -3.37
CA GLY A 60 -17.00 -4.31 -2.07
C GLY A 60 -15.95 -4.64 -0.99
N LYS A 61 -15.53 -5.91 -0.92
CA LYS A 61 -14.46 -6.32 0.01
C LYS A 61 -13.12 -5.69 -0.32
N MET A 62 -12.87 -5.32 -1.58
CA MET A 62 -11.63 -4.64 -1.96
C MET A 62 -11.57 -3.20 -1.41
N VAL A 63 -12.70 -2.53 -1.20
CA VAL A 63 -12.72 -1.18 -0.60
C VAL A 63 -12.07 -1.22 0.79
N SER A 64 -12.57 -2.07 1.68
CA SER A 64 -12.02 -2.17 3.04
C SER A 64 -10.65 -2.82 3.07
N ALA A 65 -10.47 -4.00 2.44
CA ALA A 65 -9.27 -4.81 2.54
C ALA A 65 -8.07 -4.31 1.69
N HIS A 66 -8.30 -3.41 0.75
CA HIS A 66 -7.25 -2.85 -0.10
C HIS A 66 -7.13 -1.34 0.03
N LEU A 67 -8.21 -0.58 -0.22
CA LEU A 67 -8.11 0.88 -0.16
C LEU A 67 -7.99 1.39 1.27
N LEU A 68 -8.97 1.11 2.12
CA LEU A 68 -9.00 1.64 3.48
C LEU A 68 -7.85 1.07 4.34
N ASP A 69 -7.50 -0.22 4.15
CA ASP A 69 -6.32 -0.83 4.77
C ASP A 69 -5.02 -0.08 4.40
N SER A 70 -4.86 0.26 3.11
CA SER A 70 -3.70 1.03 2.64
C SER A 70 -3.70 2.49 3.10
N LEU A 71 -4.88 3.11 3.16
CA LEU A 71 -5.02 4.52 3.55
C LEU A 71 -4.90 4.72 5.08
N ALA A 72 -5.20 3.71 5.87
CA ALA A 72 -5.12 3.76 7.33
C ALA A 72 -3.71 4.06 7.87
N VAL A 73 -2.66 3.85 7.06
CA VAL A 73 -1.28 4.16 7.47
C VAL A 73 -0.91 5.63 7.31
N ILE A 74 -1.66 6.41 6.50
CA ILE A 74 -1.33 7.81 6.15
C ILE A 74 -1.05 8.70 7.37
N PRO A 75 -1.86 8.68 8.44
CA PRO A 75 -1.63 9.56 9.59
C PRO A 75 -0.33 9.26 10.36
N HIS A 76 0.31 8.13 10.05
CA HIS A 76 1.48 7.61 10.78
C HIS A 76 2.78 7.70 9.97
N LEU A 77 2.70 8.10 8.70
CA LEU A 77 3.86 8.24 7.82
C LEU A 77 4.29 9.71 7.73
N PRO A 78 5.60 10.00 7.82
CA PRO A 78 6.10 11.33 7.52
C PRO A 78 5.90 11.67 6.03
N ALA A 79 5.99 12.94 5.70
CA ALA A 79 6.11 13.40 4.32
C ALA A 79 7.49 13.00 3.74
N GLY A 80 7.59 12.92 2.42
CA GLY A 80 8.85 12.64 1.73
C GLY A 80 8.71 11.55 0.67
N THR A 81 9.83 10.88 0.41
CA THR A 81 9.94 9.81 -0.57
C THR A 81 9.58 8.46 0.05
N VAL A 82 8.76 7.67 -0.62
CA VAL A 82 8.27 6.37 -0.14
C VAL A 82 8.68 5.27 -1.10
N LEU A 83 9.29 4.21 -0.58
CA LEU A 83 9.54 2.96 -1.29
C LEU A 83 8.53 1.90 -0.81
N ASP A 84 7.67 1.42 -1.70
CA ASP A 84 6.79 0.28 -1.46
C ASP A 84 7.47 -0.99 -1.98
N VAL A 85 7.90 -1.85 -1.08
CA VAL A 85 8.68 -3.07 -1.40
C VAL A 85 7.78 -4.29 -1.47
N GLY A 86 7.84 -4.97 -2.62
CA GLY A 86 6.92 -6.06 -2.91
C GLY A 86 5.50 -5.55 -3.16
N SER A 87 5.38 -4.45 -3.92
CA SER A 87 4.13 -3.71 -4.13
C SER A 87 2.99 -4.59 -4.64
N GLY A 88 3.28 -5.66 -5.36
CA GLY A 88 2.27 -6.61 -5.83
C GLY A 88 1.24 -5.96 -6.74
N ALA A 89 0.02 -5.88 -6.24
CA ALA A 89 -1.05 -5.12 -6.88
C ALA A 89 -0.94 -3.60 -6.69
N GLY A 90 0.17 -3.08 -6.14
CA GLY A 90 0.36 -1.67 -5.85
C GLY A 90 -0.14 -1.22 -4.48
N LEU A 91 -0.14 -2.13 -3.52
CA LEU A 91 -0.68 -1.90 -2.19
C LEU A 91 0.42 -1.97 -1.12
N PRO A 92 0.64 -0.89 -0.34
CA PRO A 92 -0.21 0.30 -0.24
C PRO A 92 0.15 1.44 -1.20
N GLY A 93 1.21 1.33 -2.03
CA GLY A 93 1.83 2.45 -2.74
C GLY A 93 0.90 3.24 -3.67
N ILE A 94 0.04 2.60 -4.48
CA ILE A 94 -0.89 3.31 -5.38
C ILE A 94 -1.94 4.10 -4.59
N PRO A 95 -2.65 3.54 -3.58
CA PRO A 95 -3.54 4.32 -2.74
C PRO A 95 -2.84 5.51 -2.05
N LEU A 96 -1.60 5.33 -1.58
CA LEU A 96 -0.81 6.41 -0.99
C LEU A 96 -0.53 7.52 -2.00
N ALA A 97 -0.08 7.18 -3.21
CA ALA A 97 0.21 8.15 -4.27
C ALA A 97 -1.05 8.91 -4.72
N LEU A 98 -2.23 8.25 -4.75
CA LEU A 98 -3.51 8.89 -5.08
C LEU A 98 -3.99 9.85 -3.97
N ALA A 99 -3.83 9.43 -2.71
CA ALA A 99 -4.31 10.21 -1.57
C ALA A 99 -3.38 11.39 -1.21
N LYS A 100 -2.08 11.25 -1.47
CA LYS A 100 -1.04 12.20 -1.08
C LYS A 100 -0.19 12.60 -2.30
N PRO A 101 -0.68 13.48 -3.17
CA PRO A 101 0.04 13.86 -4.40
C PRO A 101 1.37 14.59 -4.13
N GLU A 102 1.60 15.04 -2.91
CA GLU A 102 2.85 15.68 -2.46
C GLU A 102 3.98 14.70 -2.10
N ILE A 103 3.73 13.40 -1.97
CA ILE A 103 4.77 12.40 -1.75
C ILE A 103 5.19 11.77 -3.07
N GLU A 104 6.44 11.32 -3.15
CA GLU A 104 6.93 10.52 -4.28
C GLU A 104 7.00 9.05 -3.90
N VAL A 105 6.34 8.20 -4.68
CA VAL A 105 6.24 6.76 -4.39
C VAL A 105 6.98 5.96 -5.46
N THR A 106 7.89 5.10 -5.03
CA THR A 106 8.50 4.08 -5.87
C THR A 106 7.90 2.72 -5.56
N LEU A 107 7.29 2.10 -6.56
CA LEU A 107 6.66 0.78 -6.49
C LEU A 107 7.67 -0.27 -6.98
N LEU A 108 8.20 -1.08 -6.08
CA LEU A 108 9.20 -2.10 -6.39
C LEU A 108 8.58 -3.50 -6.29
N ASP A 109 8.62 -4.26 -7.38
CA ASP A 109 8.25 -5.68 -7.39
C ASP A 109 9.12 -6.45 -8.39
N SER A 110 9.60 -7.63 -8.01
CA SER A 110 10.46 -8.46 -8.87
C SER A 110 9.68 -9.22 -9.94
N ASN A 111 8.36 -9.30 -9.83
CA ASN A 111 7.51 -10.04 -10.76
C ASN A 111 7.13 -9.16 -11.96
N HIS A 112 7.59 -9.53 -13.15
CA HIS A 112 7.32 -8.78 -14.39
C HIS A 112 5.83 -8.57 -14.70
N LYS A 113 4.95 -9.53 -14.37
CA LYS A 113 3.50 -9.42 -14.59
C LYS A 113 2.88 -8.38 -13.66
N LYS A 114 3.30 -8.38 -12.37
CA LYS A 114 2.88 -7.37 -11.40
C LYS A 114 3.41 -5.99 -11.79
N ALA A 115 4.67 -5.89 -12.17
CA ALA A 115 5.26 -4.62 -12.64
C ALA A 115 4.58 -4.09 -13.91
N ALA A 116 4.13 -4.96 -14.82
CA ALA A 116 3.34 -4.55 -15.98
C ALA A 116 1.98 -3.95 -15.56
N PHE A 117 1.29 -4.58 -14.60
CA PHE A 117 0.08 -4.03 -14.01
C PHE A 117 0.34 -2.65 -13.37
N LEU A 118 1.39 -2.54 -12.56
CA LEU A 118 1.74 -1.27 -11.89
C LEU A 118 1.97 -0.14 -12.90
N ARG A 119 2.70 -0.41 -13.99
CA ARG A 119 2.92 0.58 -15.06
C ARG A 119 1.63 0.98 -15.75
N GLN A 120 0.74 0.02 -16.03
CA GLN A 120 -0.56 0.32 -16.60
C GLN A 120 -1.41 1.15 -15.65
N ALA A 121 -1.47 0.75 -14.37
CA ALA A 121 -2.24 1.45 -13.37
C ALA A 121 -1.74 2.89 -13.14
N THR A 122 -0.43 3.10 -13.04
CA THR A 122 0.14 4.46 -12.88
C THR A 122 -0.15 5.35 -14.09
N ALA A 123 -0.12 4.78 -15.31
CA ALA A 123 -0.44 5.52 -16.54
C ALA A 123 -1.93 5.86 -16.64
N ASP A 124 -2.83 4.87 -16.45
CA ASP A 124 -4.28 5.05 -16.57
C ASP A 124 -4.83 6.01 -15.51
N LEU A 125 -4.26 5.97 -14.30
CA LEU A 125 -4.64 6.85 -13.19
C LEU A 125 -3.94 8.21 -13.24
N GLY A 126 -3.04 8.46 -14.19
CA GLY A 126 -2.32 9.72 -14.35
C GLY A 126 -1.44 10.06 -13.15
N LEU A 127 -0.85 9.07 -12.50
CA LEU A 127 0.03 9.27 -11.34
C LEU A 127 1.40 9.80 -11.78
N ARG A 128 1.65 11.08 -11.51
CA ARG A 128 2.94 11.73 -11.84
C ARG A 128 3.96 11.59 -10.70
N ASN A 129 3.49 11.25 -9.53
CA ASN A 129 4.26 11.08 -8.29
C ASN A 129 4.51 9.60 -7.96
N ALA A 130 4.35 8.69 -8.93
CA ALA A 130 4.63 7.27 -8.76
C ALA A 130 5.54 6.75 -9.87
N SER A 131 6.57 5.99 -9.51
CA SER A 131 7.47 5.30 -10.42
C SER A 131 7.45 3.80 -10.18
N VAL A 132 7.74 2.99 -11.20
CA VAL A 132 7.69 1.52 -11.12
C VAL A 132 9.05 0.92 -11.46
N VAL A 133 9.58 0.13 -10.54
CA VAL A 133 10.83 -0.62 -10.69
C VAL A 133 10.52 -2.11 -10.68
N CYS A 134 11.06 -2.84 -11.67
CA CYS A 134 10.89 -4.29 -11.77
C CYS A 134 12.25 -4.97 -11.52
N GLU A 135 12.62 -5.09 -10.26
CA GLU A 135 13.88 -5.68 -9.82
C GLU A 135 13.72 -6.36 -8.47
N ARG A 136 14.68 -7.20 -8.09
CA ARG A 136 14.77 -7.73 -6.73
C ARG A 136 15.37 -6.65 -5.82
N VAL A 137 14.79 -6.50 -4.64
CA VAL A 137 15.25 -5.49 -3.68
C VAL A 137 16.72 -5.68 -3.29
N GLU A 138 17.19 -6.90 -3.23
CA GLU A 138 18.57 -7.26 -2.85
C GLU A 138 19.62 -6.70 -3.79
N SER A 139 19.30 -6.60 -5.09
CA SER A 139 20.23 -6.18 -6.14
C SER A 139 19.97 -4.76 -6.66
N TRP A 140 18.78 -4.23 -6.47
CA TRP A 140 18.42 -2.93 -7.01
C TRP A 140 19.20 -1.79 -6.33
N GLN A 141 19.73 -0.88 -7.13
CA GLN A 141 20.44 0.32 -6.68
C GLN A 141 19.55 1.55 -6.91
N ALA A 142 19.04 2.13 -5.84
CA ALA A 142 18.29 3.37 -5.93
C ALA A 142 19.25 4.57 -6.15
N ALA A 143 18.81 5.56 -6.91
CA ALA A 143 19.56 6.79 -7.15
C ALA A 143 19.67 7.66 -5.88
N SER A 144 18.68 7.56 -5.00
CA SER A 144 18.63 8.28 -3.72
C SER A 144 17.95 7.40 -2.67
N PRO A 145 18.28 7.55 -1.38
CA PRO A 145 17.60 6.85 -0.31
C PRO A 145 16.19 7.40 -0.07
N PHE A 146 15.36 6.63 0.63
CA PHE A 146 13.95 6.93 0.90
C PHE A 146 13.72 7.33 2.35
N ASP A 147 12.80 8.28 2.57
CA ASP A 147 12.39 8.70 3.91
C ASP A 147 11.53 7.63 4.60
N VAL A 148 10.75 6.89 3.80
CA VAL A 148 9.90 5.79 4.26
C VAL A 148 10.11 4.58 3.37
N ILE A 149 10.34 3.43 3.99
CA ILE A 149 10.27 2.14 3.30
C ILE A 149 9.09 1.37 3.88
N ILE A 150 8.08 1.13 3.05
CA ILE A 150 6.85 0.45 3.47
C ILE A 150 6.70 -0.90 2.78
N SER A 151 6.12 -1.87 3.47
CA SER A 151 5.72 -3.14 2.85
C SER A 151 4.50 -3.75 3.56
N ARG A 152 3.69 -4.45 2.76
CA ARG A 152 2.59 -5.31 3.21
C ARG A 152 2.88 -6.80 2.96
N ALA A 153 3.98 -7.11 2.29
CA ALA A 153 4.25 -8.44 1.73
C ALA A 153 5.29 -9.26 2.49
N PHE A 154 6.14 -8.63 3.31
CA PHE A 154 7.18 -9.35 4.03
C PHE A 154 6.60 -10.18 5.19
N ALA A 155 7.01 -11.46 5.23
CA ALA A 155 6.61 -12.37 6.29
C ALA A 155 7.36 -12.07 7.61
N ASP A 156 8.64 -11.67 7.53
CA ASP A 156 9.51 -11.40 8.67
C ASP A 156 10.02 -9.96 8.70
N LEU A 157 9.93 -9.33 9.88
CA LEU A 157 10.34 -7.93 10.08
C LEU A 157 11.86 -7.75 10.01
N GLY A 158 12.62 -8.70 10.56
CA GLY A 158 14.08 -8.67 10.55
C GLY A 158 14.64 -8.81 9.12
N GLU A 159 14.03 -9.66 8.30
CA GLU A 159 14.37 -9.78 6.88
C GLU A 159 14.05 -8.48 6.14
N PHE A 160 12.87 -7.91 6.37
CA PHE A 160 12.45 -6.64 5.74
C PHE A 160 13.45 -5.53 5.98
N VAL A 161 13.80 -5.24 7.25
CA VAL A 161 14.74 -4.16 7.56
C VAL A 161 16.14 -4.45 7.05
N SER A 162 16.62 -5.70 7.16
CA SER A 162 17.97 -6.08 6.74
C SER A 162 18.18 -5.94 5.23
N LEU A 163 17.21 -6.35 4.42
CA LEU A 163 17.30 -6.27 2.96
C LEU A 163 17.17 -4.84 2.43
N THR A 164 16.49 -3.98 3.18
CA THR A 164 16.13 -2.64 2.70
C THR A 164 16.90 -1.51 3.37
N ASP A 165 17.69 -1.79 4.43
CA ASP A 165 18.39 -0.78 5.21
C ASP A 165 19.23 0.17 4.36
N ARG A 166 19.99 -0.34 3.41
CA ARG A 166 20.82 0.48 2.51
C ARG A 166 20.05 1.48 1.66
N LEU A 167 18.72 1.32 1.55
CA LEU A 167 17.82 2.19 0.80
C LEU A 167 17.15 3.25 1.70
N LEU A 168 17.28 3.14 3.03
CA LEU A 168 16.68 4.08 3.96
C LEU A 168 17.55 5.33 4.13
N ALA A 169 16.93 6.49 4.05
CA ALA A 169 17.58 7.77 4.33
C ALA A 169 18.02 7.88 5.81
N PRO A 170 19.00 8.71 6.13
CA PRO A 170 19.29 9.07 7.53
C PRO A 170 18.07 9.67 8.20
N GLY A 171 17.64 9.11 9.33
CA GLY A 171 16.42 9.52 10.05
C GLY A 171 15.11 9.02 9.44
N GLY A 172 15.18 8.23 8.38
CA GLY A 172 14.00 7.57 7.78
C GLY A 172 13.41 6.46 8.65
N ILE A 173 12.27 5.94 8.24
CA ILE A 173 11.56 4.88 8.96
C ILE A 173 11.19 3.70 8.06
N PHE A 174 11.20 2.51 8.62
CA PHE A 174 10.55 1.34 8.04
C PHE A 174 9.12 1.24 8.57
N ALA A 175 8.18 0.88 7.71
CA ALA A 175 6.76 0.78 8.00
C ALA A 175 6.25 -0.59 7.54
N ALA A 176 6.16 -1.56 8.44
CA ALA A 176 5.66 -2.89 8.12
C ALA A 176 4.19 -3.03 8.47
N MET A 177 3.35 -3.31 7.45
CA MET A 177 1.93 -3.60 7.66
C MET A 177 1.76 -5.08 8.00
N LYS A 178 1.19 -5.35 9.17
CA LYS A 178 0.98 -6.70 9.72
C LYS A 178 -0.50 -6.93 10.04
N GLY A 179 -0.94 -8.17 9.96
CA GLY A 179 -2.26 -8.58 10.43
C GLY A 179 -2.28 -8.65 11.96
N LEU A 180 -1.76 -9.73 12.51
CA LEU A 180 -1.63 -9.91 13.95
C LEU A 180 -0.44 -9.11 14.50
N HIS A 181 -0.48 -8.83 15.81
CA HIS A 181 0.66 -8.22 16.49
C HIS A 181 1.88 -9.18 16.41
N PRO A 182 3.03 -8.74 15.86
CA PRO A 182 4.13 -9.64 15.53
C PRO A 182 5.12 -9.80 16.71
N PHE A 183 4.65 -10.29 17.85
CA PHE A 183 5.46 -10.40 19.09
C PHE A 183 6.83 -11.06 18.86
N GLU A 184 6.85 -12.24 18.20
CA GLU A 184 8.08 -12.99 17.97
C GLU A 184 9.05 -12.29 17.01
N GLU A 185 8.53 -11.58 16.00
CA GLU A 185 9.36 -10.83 15.05
C GLU A 185 10.02 -9.62 15.72
N LEU A 186 9.32 -8.96 16.65
CA LEU A 186 9.84 -7.82 17.41
C LEU A 186 11.02 -8.23 18.31
N GLU A 187 10.95 -9.41 18.93
CA GLU A 187 12.03 -9.95 19.76
C GLU A 187 13.29 -10.34 18.96
N ARG A 188 13.10 -10.65 17.66
CA ARG A 188 14.18 -11.07 16.75
C ARG A 188 14.70 -9.93 15.87
N LEU A 189 14.29 -8.69 16.16
CA LEU A 189 14.77 -7.56 15.38
C LEU A 189 16.31 -7.47 15.45
N PRO A 190 17.02 -7.35 14.29
CA PRO A 190 18.47 -7.31 14.29
C PRO A 190 19.05 -6.13 15.11
N SER A 191 20.22 -6.34 15.71
CA SER A 191 20.96 -5.27 16.40
C SER A 191 21.26 -4.12 15.42
N GLY A 192 21.04 -2.88 15.83
CA GLY A 192 21.13 -1.70 14.96
C GLY A 192 19.76 -1.16 14.53
N PHE A 193 18.68 -1.87 14.83
CA PHE A 193 17.32 -1.39 14.66
C PHE A 193 16.56 -1.41 15.97
N ARG A 194 15.61 -0.51 16.11
CA ARG A 194 14.68 -0.48 17.24
C ARG A 194 13.26 -0.25 16.78
N VAL A 195 12.33 -0.86 17.48
CA VAL A 195 10.91 -0.58 17.29
C VAL A 195 10.63 0.82 17.80
N LYS A 196 10.19 1.70 16.93
CA LYS A 196 9.74 3.04 17.31
C LYS A 196 8.34 2.98 17.90
N GLU A 197 7.45 2.22 17.26
CA GLU A 197 6.07 2.10 17.68
C GLU A 197 5.39 0.90 17.00
N VAL A 198 4.42 0.29 17.67
CA VAL A 198 3.47 -0.65 17.08
C VAL A 198 2.08 -0.08 17.24
N LYS A 199 1.48 0.34 16.13
CA LYS A 199 0.14 0.94 16.11
C LYS A 199 -0.91 -0.08 15.70
N PRO A 200 -1.92 -0.38 16.51
CA PRO A 200 -3.11 -1.04 16.04
C PRO A 200 -3.84 -0.11 15.08
N LEU A 201 -4.18 -0.60 13.90
CA LEU A 201 -4.96 0.13 12.90
C LEU A 201 -6.40 -0.34 12.92
N LYS A 202 -7.33 0.59 13.06
CA LYS A 202 -8.75 0.33 12.85
C LYS A 202 -9.08 0.62 11.39
N VAL A 203 -9.35 -0.43 10.62
CA VAL A 203 -9.72 -0.32 9.21
C VAL A 203 -11.24 -0.43 9.08
N PRO A 204 -11.94 0.61 8.62
CA PRO A 204 -13.39 0.58 8.46
C PRO A 204 -13.85 -0.57 7.55
N GLY A 205 -14.92 -1.26 7.94
CA GLY A 205 -15.47 -2.38 7.17
C GLY A 205 -14.62 -3.66 7.15
N LEU A 206 -13.50 -3.71 7.87
CA LEU A 206 -12.62 -4.88 7.93
C LEU A 206 -12.67 -5.53 9.33
N ASP A 207 -13.26 -6.71 9.43
CA ASP A 207 -13.26 -7.52 10.64
C ASP A 207 -11.99 -8.36 10.73
N ALA A 208 -10.84 -7.68 10.88
CA ALA A 208 -9.54 -8.32 11.05
C ALA A 208 -8.57 -7.36 11.74
N GLN A 209 -7.69 -7.91 12.57
CA GLN A 209 -6.64 -7.11 13.19
C GLN A 209 -5.67 -6.57 12.13
N ARG A 210 -5.23 -5.35 12.35
CA ARG A 210 -4.18 -4.70 11.57
C ARG A 210 -3.25 -3.92 12.47
N HIS A 211 -1.97 -4.00 12.17
CA HIS A 211 -0.92 -3.28 12.88
C HIS A 211 0.04 -2.64 11.90
N LEU A 212 0.49 -1.44 12.24
CA LEU A 212 1.62 -0.80 11.58
C LEU A 212 2.79 -0.83 12.55
N VAL A 213 3.86 -1.52 12.18
CA VAL A 213 5.10 -1.56 12.93
C VAL A 213 6.05 -0.54 12.34
N LEU A 214 6.39 0.47 13.11
CA LEU A 214 7.39 1.48 12.75
C LEU A 214 8.73 1.10 13.39
N VAL A 215 9.75 1.00 12.55
CA VAL A 215 11.12 0.67 12.95
C VAL A 215 12.06 1.77 12.47
N GLU A 216 13.09 2.07 13.25
CA GLU A 216 14.13 3.02 12.89
C GLU A 216 15.50 2.42 13.23
N ARG A 217 16.58 3.02 12.71
CA ARG A 217 17.94 2.69 13.15
C ARG A 217 18.13 3.09 14.61
N ALA A 218 18.83 2.25 15.38
CA ALA A 218 19.10 2.46 16.82
C ALA A 218 20.10 3.59 17.06
#